data_d57a5a747ab61a5b2e1ac3f9ab137c48
#
_entry.id   d57a5a747ab61a5b2e1ac3f9ab137c48
#
_cell.length_a   1.000
_cell.length_b   1.000
_cell.length_c   1.000
_cell.angle_alpha   90.00
_cell.angle_beta   90.00
_cell.angle_gamma   90.00
#
_symmetry.space_group_name_H-M   'P 1'
#
loop_
_entity.id
_entity.type
_entity.pdbx_description
1 polymer ?
#
loop_
_entity_poly.entity_id
_entity_poly.type
_entity_poly.pdbx_seq_one_letter_code
_entity_poly.pdbx_strand_id
1 'polypeptide(L)'
;MKKNQDYKNDALAALRGNWAPAVVSSIVVFAFAILLVIPSAVFDAVVHAAVILGNATTCTTIIGLTSFVLILLLPMFFYYPLCYIGYSNAFKQLLVSGDDKLTSNMFSNTFKGYWRNVWGGFLMVLFVYLWMLLFIIPGIIKAFAYAMTPYILKDNPELSANQAMNLSVKMMKGHKFDLFYLYLSFIGWGILSVFTLGLGYLWLMPYMYTSMAAFYQDVKNDYITNNN
;
A
#
# COMPACT_ATOMS: atom_id res chain seq x y z
N MET A 1 -15.78 14.22 -12.49
CA MET A 1 -15.47 13.00 -11.66
C MET A 1 -16.54 11.93 -11.84
N LYS A 2 -16.14 10.68 -11.97
CA LYS A 2 -16.99 9.50 -12.02
C LYS A 2 -17.65 9.22 -10.66
N LYS A 3 -18.72 8.42 -10.63
CA LYS A 3 -19.31 7.91 -9.38
C LYS A 3 -18.52 6.71 -8.86
N ASN A 4 -18.61 6.43 -7.57
CA ASN A 4 -17.92 5.27 -6.94
C ASN A 4 -18.22 3.94 -7.64
N GLN A 5 -19.46 3.77 -8.14
CA GLN A 5 -19.83 2.55 -8.85
C GLN A 5 -19.10 2.41 -10.19
N ASP A 6 -18.78 3.52 -10.85
CA ASP A 6 -18.07 3.50 -12.13
C ASP A 6 -16.64 3.01 -11.95
N TYR A 7 -15.92 3.47 -10.90
CA TYR A 7 -14.58 2.96 -10.58
C TYR A 7 -14.58 1.46 -10.31
N LYS A 8 -15.60 0.96 -9.62
CA LYS A 8 -15.77 -0.46 -9.34
C LYS A 8 -16.07 -1.25 -10.62
N ASN A 9 -16.90 -0.72 -11.49
CA ASN A 9 -17.22 -1.34 -12.77
C ASN A 9 -15.99 -1.38 -13.68
N ASP A 10 -15.21 -0.30 -13.76
CA ASP A 10 -13.95 -0.25 -14.50
C ASP A 10 -12.95 -1.30 -13.98
N ALA A 11 -12.86 -1.43 -12.65
CA ALA A 11 -12.01 -2.43 -12.02
C ALA A 11 -12.45 -3.86 -12.34
N LEU A 12 -13.75 -4.15 -12.26
CA LEU A 12 -14.30 -5.46 -12.61
C LEU A 12 -14.11 -5.77 -14.09
N ALA A 13 -14.26 -4.77 -14.97
CA ALA A 13 -14.01 -4.94 -16.40
C ALA A 13 -12.54 -5.29 -16.68
N ALA A 14 -11.59 -4.59 -16.06
CA ALA A 14 -10.15 -4.86 -16.19
C ALA A 14 -9.74 -6.23 -15.62
N LEU A 15 -10.38 -6.65 -14.53
CA LEU A 15 -10.13 -7.95 -13.89
C LEU A 15 -10.80 -9.11 -14.62
N ARG A 16 -11.78 -8.84 -15.50
CA ARG A 16 -12.46 -9.89 -16.27
C ARG A 16 -11.48 -10.63 -17.17
N GLY A 17 -11.32 -11.93 -16.93
CA GLY A 17 -10.30 -12.78 -17.58
C GLY A 17 -8.93 -12.75 -16.90
N ASN A 18 -8.65 -11.81 -16.00
CA ASN A 18 -7.36 -11.63 -15.34
C ASN A 18 -7.38 -11.94 -13.83
N TRP A 19 -8.43 -12.60 -13.33
CA TRP A 19 -8.54 -12.93 -11.92
C TRP A 19 -7.43 -13.89 -11.43
N ALA A 20 -7.03 -14.86 -12.26
CA ALA A 20 -5.98 -15.81 -11.87
C ALA A 20 -4.63 -15.09 -11.61
N PRO A 21 -4.06 -14.31 -12.54
CA PRO A 21 -2.85 -13.54 -12.24
C PRO A 21 -3.03 -12.51 -11.11
N ALA A 22 -4.21 -11.96 -10.93
CA ALA A 22 -4.51 -11.02 -9.85
C ALA A 22 -4.46 -11.70 -8.47
N VAL A 23 -5.08 -12.86 -8.33
CA VAL A 23 -5.03 -13.66 -7.09
C VAL A 23 -3.62 -14.17 -6.82
N VAL A 24 -2.89 -14.64 -7.83
CA VAL A 24 -1.49 -15.06 -7.69
C VAL A 24 -0.63 -13.91 -7.17
N SER A 25 -0.77 -12.70 -7.72
CA SER A 25 -0.02 -11.55 -7.23
C SER A 25 -0.36 -11.20 -5.76
N SER A 26 -1.62 -11.39 -5.34
CA SER A 26 -2.02 -11.22 -3.94
C SER A 26 -1.38 -12.29 -3.03
N ILE A 27 -1.37 -13.56 -3.47
CA ILE A 27 -0.70 -14.65 -2.74
C ILE A 27 0.78 -14.34 -2.55
N VAL A 28 1.47 -13.83 -3.57
CA VAL A 28 2.88 -13.44 -3.48
C VAL A 28 3.08 -12.35 -2.44
N VAL A 29 2.21 -11.33 -2.41
CA VAL A 29 2.27 -10.25 -1.40
C VAL A 29 2.06 -10.80 0.01
N PHE A 30 1.08 -11.68 0.23
CA PHE A 30 0.85 -12.30 1.53
C PHE A 30 2.00 -13.22 1.95
N ALA A 31 2.52 -14.05 1.03
CA ALA A 31 3.67 -14.91 1.30
C ALA A 31 4.90 -14.09 1.70
N PHE A 32 5.12 -12.96 1.03
CA PHE A 32 6.22 -12.06 1.35
C PHE A 32 6.03 -11.38 2.73
N ALA A 33 4.79 -11.01 3.10
CA ALA A 33 4.48 -10.49 4.43
C ALA A 33 4.80 -11.53 5.52
N ILE A 34 4.38 -12.77 5.33
CA ILE A 34 4.65 -13.88 6.26
C ILE A 34 6.15 -14.11 6.38
N LEU A 35 6.89 -14.12 5.26
CA LEU A 35 8.34 -14.31 5.25
C LEU A 35 9.07 -13.23 6.06
N LEU A 36 8.59 -11.99 6.06
CA LEU A 36 9.19 -10.89 6.83
C LEU A 36 8.86 -10.98 8.32
N VAL A 37 7.72 -11.58 8.69
CA VAL A 37 7.30 -11.70 10.10
C VAL A 37 7.96 -12.89 10.79
N ILE A 38 8.25 -14.00 10.09
CA ILE A 38 8.84 -15.22 10.68
C ILE A 38 10.15 -14.94 11.45
N PRO A 39 11.14 -14.21 10.91
CA PRO A 39 12.39 -13.96 11.64
C PRO A 39 12.19 -13.24 12.96
N SER A 40 11.28 -12.26 12.99
CA SER A 40 10.97 -11.51 14.21
C SER A 40 10.25 -12.37 15.24
N ALA A 41 9.29 -13.20 14.83
CA ALA A 41 8.56 -14.10 15.71
C ALA A 41 9.46 -15.17 16.33
N VAL A 42 10.39 -15.74 15.54
CA VAL A 42 11.40 -16.68 16.05
C VAL A 42 12.32 -16.00 17.07
N PHE A 43 12.72 -14.78 16.77
CA PHE A 43 13.60 -14.02 17.64
C PHE A 43 12.93 -13.68 18.98
N ASP A 44 11.67 -13.24 18.95
CA ASP A 44 10.88 -12.97 20.15
C ASP A 44 10.66 -14.24 20.98
N ALA A 45 10.42 -15.39 20.36
CA ALA A 45 10.28 -16.66 21.04
C ALA A 45 11.58 -17.05 21.78
N VAL A 46 12.74 -16.83 21.17
CA VAL A 46 14.07 -17.08 21.80
C VAL A 46 14.27 -16.16 23.01
N VAL A 47 13.92 -14.87 22.90
CA VAL A 47 14.03 -13.91 24.00
C VAL A 47 13.13 -14.32 25.16
N HIS A 48 11.86 -14.66 24.90
CA HIS A 48 10.92 -15.10 25.93
C HIS A 48 11.40 -16.38 26.62
N ALA A 49 11.91 -17.36 25.87
CA ALA A 49 12.47 -18.57 26.45
C ALA A 49 13.65 -18.28 27.37
N ALA A 50 14.58 -17.39 26.97
CA ALA A 50 15.72 -16.98 27.79
C ALA A 50 15.29 -16.28 29.10
N VAL A 51 14.25 -15.46 29.04
CA VAL A 51 13.68 -14.81 30.26
C VAL A 51 13.06 -15.85 31.20
N ILE A 52 12.28 -16.80 30.68
CA ILE A 52 11.64 -17.86 31.47
C ILE A 52 12.69 -18.75 32.14
N LEU A 53 13.82 -19.02 31.49
CA LEU A 53 14.92 -19.84 32.03
C LEU A 53 15.78 -19.08 33.05
N GLY A 54 15.42 -17.86 33.43
CA GLY A 54 16.16 -17.05 34.42
C GLY A 54 17.46 -16.44 33.90
N ASN A 55 17.71 -16.52 32.60
CA ASN A 55 18.86 -15.93 31.92
C ASN A 55 18.60 -14.49 31.44
N ALA A 56 17.77 -13.73 32.18
CA ALA A 56 17.49 -12.34 31.88
C ALA A 56 18.70 -11.47 32.14
N THR A 57 19.64 -11.47 31.19
CA THR A 57 20.83 -10.63 31.20
C THR A 57 20.62 -9.39 30.35
N THR A 58 21.56 -8.43 30.43
CA THR A 58 21.59 -7.26 29.53
C THR A 58 21.52 -7.66 28.05
N CYS A 59 22.01 -8.87 27.71
CA CYS A 59 21.89 -9.44 26.37
C CYS A 59 20.43 -9.62 25.92
N THR A 60 19.54 -10.14 26.77
CA THR A 60 18.13 -10.38 26.39
C THR A 60 17.37 -9.07 26.11
N THR A 61 17.69 -7.99 26.85
CA THR A 61 17.11 -6.67 26.59
C THR A 61 17.62 -6.06 25.29
N ILE A 62 18.92 -6.18 24.99
CA ILE A 62 19.49 -5.72 23.71
C ILE A 62 18.88 -6.50 22.55
N ILE A 63 18.75 -7.82 22.70
CA ILE A 63 18.14 -8.69 21.70
C ILE A 63 16.67 -8.29 21.47
N GLY A 64 15.89 -8.04 22.52
CA GLY A 64 14.51 -7.57 22.41
C GLY A 64 14.37 -6.22 21.68
N LEU A 65 15.27 -5.26 21.98
CA LEU A 65 15.31 -3.97 21.30
C LEU A 65 15.69 -4.11 19.82
N THR A 66 16.64 -4.98 19.48
CA THR A 66 17.03 -5.21 18.09
C THR A 66 15.94 -5.91 17.28
N SER A 67 15.21 -6.87 17.85
CA SER A 67 14.06 -7.50 17.20
C SER A 67 12.96 -6.49 16.93
N PHE A 68 12.64 -5.64 17.90
CA PHE A 68 11.65 -4.58 17.74
C PHE A 68 12.01 -3.62 16.58
N VAL A 69 13.27 -3.20 16.51
CA VAL A 69 13.76 -2.35 15.42
C VAL A 69 13.66 -3.07 14.06
N LEU A 70 14.03 -4.35 13.99
CA LEU A 70 13.90 -5.14 12.76
C LEU A 70 12.45 -5.31 12.31
N ILE A 71 11.51 -5.55 13.24
CA ILE A 71 10.06 -5.63 12.95
C ILE A 71 9.55 -4.33 12.31
N LEU A 72 10.08 -3.17 12.73
CA LEU A 72 9.69 -1.88 12.16
C LEU A 72 10.37 -1.60 10.80
N LEU A 73 11.66 -1.90 10.68
CA LEU A 73 12.45 -1.52 9.51
C LEU A 73 12.25 -2.47 8.32
N LEU A 74 12.18 -3.79 8.53
CA LEU A 74 12.03 -4.75 7.43
C LEU A 74 10.76 -4.52 6.59
N PRO A 75 9.56 -4.36 7.18
CA PRO A 75 8.37 -4.05 6.41
C PRO A 75 8.49 -2.72 5.67
N MET A 76 9.12 -1.72 6.28
CA MET A 76 9.28 -0.41 5.67
C MET A 76 10.17 -0.46 4.43
N PHE A 77 11.30 -1.16 4.50
CA PHE A 77 12.24 -1.24 3.39
C PHE A 77 11.78 -2.20 2.29
N PHE A 78 11.16 -3.32 2.62
CA PHE A 78 10.86 -4.37 1.66
C PHE A 78 9.37 -4.48 1.34
N TYR A 79 8.51 -4.56 2.35
CA TYR A 79 7.08 -4.80 2.15
C TYR A 79 6.35 -3.57 1.61
N TYR A 80 6.64 -2.40 2.16
CA TYR A 80 5.97 -1.17 1.76
C TYR A 80 6.19 -0.82 0.27
N PRO A 81 7.43 -0.79 -0.27
CA PRO A 81 7.63 -0.54 -1.69
C PRO A 81 6.96 -1.59 -2.58
N LEU A 82 6.97 -2.86 -2.17
CA LEU A 82 6.35 -3.94 -2.92
C LEU A 82 4.83 -3.79 -2.97
N CYS A 83 4.19 -3.65 -1.82
CA CYS A 83 2.73 -3.60 -1.72
C CYS A 83 2.15 -2.26 -2.15
N TYR A 84 2.75 -1.17 -1.71
CA TYR A 84 2.18 0.14 -1.94
C TYR A 84 2.52 0.71 -3.32
N ILE A 85 3.75 0.53 -3.80
CA ILE A 85 4.18 1.06 -5.10
C ILE A 85 4.09 -0.01 -6.18
N GLY A 86 4.72 -1.15 -5.97
CA GLY A 86 4.77 -2.24 -6.94
C GLY A 86 3.38 -2.74 -7.31
N TYR A 87 2.64 -3.18 -6.30
CA TYR A 87 1.32 -3.77 -6.46
C TYR A 87 0.31 -2.76 -7.03
N SER A 88 0.22 -1.54 -6.47
CA SER A 88 -0.71 -0.52 -6.94
C SER A 88 -0.49 -0.14 -8.41
N ASN A 89 0.79 -0.01 -8.84
CA ASN A 89 1.11 0.33 -10.20
C ASN A 89 0.96 -0.84 -11.18
N ALA A 90 1.11 -2.10 -10.73
CA ALA A 90 0.79 -3.26 -11.56
C ALA A 90 -0.70 -3.27 -11.93
N PHE A 91 -1.60 -3.01 -10.98
CA PHE A 91 -3.03 -2.91 -11.27
C PHE A 91 -3.42 -1.68 -12.07
N LYS A 92 -2.68 -0.57 -11.93
CA LYS A 92 -2.84 0.58 -12.83
C LYS A 92 -2.44 0.20 -14.27
N GLN A 93 -1.37 -0.55 -14.48
CA GLN A 93 -0.96 -1.02 -15.81
C GLN A 93 -2.00 -1.97 -16.41
N LEU A 94 -2.55 -2.91 -15.61
CA LEU A 94 -3.66 -3.74 -16.05
C LEU A 94 -4.86 -2.90 -16.53
N LEU A 95 -5.24 -1.88 -15.75
CA LEU A 95 -6.39 -1.03 -16.09
C LEU A 95 -6.17 -0.19 -17.35
N VAL A 96 -4.96 0.36 -17.53
CA VAL A 96 -4.66 1.33 -18.60
C VAL A 96 -4.22 0.64 -19.89
N SER A 97 -3.38 -0.39 -19.80
CA SER A 97 -2.76 -1.06 -20.95
C SER A 97 -3.23 -2.50 -21.16
N GLY A 98 -4.03 -3.05 -20.24
CA GLY A 98 -4.45 -4.45 -20.31
C GLY A 98 -3.32 -5.47 -20.06
N ASP A 99 -2.18 -5.02 -19.49
CA ASP A 99 -1.03 -5.91 -19.25
C ASP A 99 -1.31 -6.83 -18.06
N ASP A 100 -1.47 -8.11 -18.34
CA ASP A 100 -1.81 -9.18 -17.40
C ASP A 100 -0.62 -9.74 -16.62
N LYS A 101 0.62 -9.31 -16.93
CA LYS A 101 1.84 -9.74 -16.25
C LYS A 101 2.00 -9.13 -14.87
N LEU A 102 0.94 -9.20 -14.04
CA LEU A 102 0.83 -8.48 -12.78
C LEU A 102 1.99 -8.73 -11.82
N THR A 103 2.40 -9.99 -11.62
CA THR A 103 3.51 -10.32 -10.71
C THR A 103 4.84 -9.74 -11.19
N SER A 104 5.15 -9.86 -12.49
CA SER A 104 6.35 -9.30 -13.09
C SER A 104 6.35 -7.77 -12.99
N ASN A 105 5.24 -7.14 -13.31
CA ASN A 105 5.06 -5.70 -13.25
C ASN A 105 5.16 -5.18 -11.81
N MET A 106 4.63 -5.91 -10.84
CA MET A 106 4.75 -5.59 -9.41
C MET A 106 6.23 -5.50 -9.00
N PHE A 107 7.03 -6.51 -9.30
CA PHE A 107 8.47 -6.50 -8.99
C PHE A 107 9.22 -5.43 -9.77
N SER A 108 9.00 -5.31 -11.07
CA SER A 108 9.62 -4.28 -11.90
C SER A 108 9.33 -2.87 -11.37
N ASN A 109 8.07 -2.60 -11.01
CA ASN A 109 7.67 -1.31 -10.46
C ASN A 109 8.29 -1.05 -9.09
N THR A 110 8.49 -2.08 -8.26
CA THR A 110 9.13 -1.96 -6.96
C THR A 110 10.60 -1.56 -7.09
N PHE A 111 11.36 -2.32 -7.90
CA PHE A 111 12.81 -2.17 -7.98
C PHE A 111 13.26 -1.00 -8.88
N LYS A 112 12.46 -0.61 -9.87
CA LYS A 112 12.76 0.53 -10.71
C LYS A 112 12.64 1.84 -9.92
N GLY A 113 13.79 2.42 -9.56
CA GLY A 113 13.89 3.59 -8.68
C GLY A 113 13.68 3.25 -7.20
N TYR A 114 14.18 2.10 -6.75
CA TYR A 114 13.95 1.52 -5.43
C TYR A 114 14.15 2.51 -4.27
N TRP A 115 15.30 3.18 -4.19
CA TRP A 115 15.59 4.13 -3.12
C TRP A 115 14.62 5.31 -3.07
N ARG A 116 14.20 5.80 -4.21
CA ARG A 116 13.17 6.85 -4.29
C ARG A 116 11.81 6.34 -3.80
N ASN A 117 11.46 5.10 -4.14
CA ASN A 117 10.24 4.45 -3.70
C ASN A 117 10.23 4.24 -2.18
N VAL A 118 11.33 3.74 -1.62
CA VAL A 118 11.52 3.58 -0.17
C VAL A 118 11.43 4.92 0.54
N TRP A 119 12.16 5.93 0.04
CA TRP A 119 12.16 7.26 0.64
C TRP A 119 10.78 7.93 0.60
N GLY A 120 10.07 7.81 -0.53
CA GLY A 120 8.69 8.30 -0.66
C GLY A 120 7.73 7.64 0.31
N GLY A 121 7.85 6.32 0.47
CA GLY A 121 7.09 5.56 1.44
C GLY A 121 7.38 5.98 2.88
N PHE A 122 8.65 6.11 3.22
CA PHE A 122 9.08 6.57 4.53
C PHE A 122 8.51 7.94 4.89
N LEU A 123 8.69 8.90 4.01
CA LEU A 123 8.18 10.25 4.22
C LEU A 123 6.66 10.27 4.39
N MET A 124 5.94 9.51 3.57
CA MET A 124 4.49 9.44 3.66
C MET A 124 4.03 8.87 5.01
N VAL A 125 4.60 7.75 5.44
CA VAL A 125 4.29 7.14 6.74
C VAL A 125 4.67 8.09 7.88
N LEU A 126 5.86 8.69 7.82
CA LEU A 126 6.35 9.64 8.83
C LEU A 126 5.41 10.83 8.98
N PHE A 127 5.04 11.48 7.86
CA PHE A 127 4.16 12.65 7.93
C PHE A 127 2.75 12.30 8.38
N VAL A 128 2.19 11.17 7.93
CA VAL A 128 0.88 10.71 8.42
C VAL A 128 0.94 10.44 9.93
N TYR A 129 1.99 9.77 10.39
CA TYR A 129 2.19 9.47 11.80
C TYR A 129 2.34 10.73 12.66
N LEU A 130 3.14 11.70 12.22
CA LEU A 130 3.30 12.99 12.92
C LEU A 130 1.97 13.75 13.03
N TRP A 131 1.16 13.74 11.96
CA TRP A 131 -0.17 14.34 12.00
C TRP A 131 -1.15 13.58 12.90
N MET A 132 -1.05 12.25 12.97
CA MET A 132 -1.86 11.43 13.89
C MET A 132 -1.49 11.65 15.35
N LEU A 133 -0.21 11.91 15.65
CA LEU A 133 0.24 12.27 17.00
C LEU A 133 -0.34 13.61 17.48
N LEU A 134 -0.49 14.57 16.57
CA LEU A 134 -1.12 15.84 16.89
C LEU A 134 -2.63 15.69 17.10
N PHE A 135 -3.32 15.13 16.12
CA PHE A 135 -4.74 14.83 16.15
C PHE A 135 -5.08 13.72 15.15
N ILE A 136 -5.91 12.76 15.53
CA ILE A 136 -6.30 11.62 14.69
C ILE A 136 -6.98 12.08 13.39
N ILE A 137 -7.91 13.04 13.47
CA ILE A 137 -8.68 13.53 12.30
C ILE A 137 -7.77 14.17 11.24
N PRO A 138 -6.88 15.14 11.56
CA PRO A 138 -5.91 15.65 10.59
C PRO A 138 -5.01 14.57 9.99
N GLY A 139 -4.58 13.57 10.78
CA GLY A 139 -3.80 12.44 10.29
C GLY A 139 -4.52 11.66 9.18
N ILE A 140 -5.79 11.34 9.38
CA ILE A 140 -6.63 10.67 8.38
C ILE A 140 -6.77 11.55 7.11
N ILE A 141 -7.03 12.84 7.26
CA ILE A 141 -7.14 13.77 6.13
C ILE A 141 -5.83 13.81 5.32
N LYS A 142 -4.68 13.76 5.99
CA LYS A 142 -3.36 13.73 5.33
C LYS A 142 -3.07 12.38 4.68
N ALA A 143 -3.49 11.27 5.26
CA ALA A 143 -3.39 9.96 4.63
C ALA A 143 -4.12 9.93 3.27
N PHE A 144 -5.35 10.46 3.21
CA PHE A 144 -6.08 10.62 1.94
C PHE A 144 -5.39 11.59 0.99
N ALA A 145 -4.81 12.68 1.49
CA ALA A 145 -4.10 13.64 0.65
C ALA A 145 -2.85 13.05 -0.01
N TYR A 146 -2.17 12.09 0.62
CA TYR A 146 -0.98 11.42 0.09
C TYR A 146 -1.28 10.13 -0.69
N ALA A 147 -2.54 9.71 -0.78
CA ALA A 147 -2.94 8.42 -1.34
C ALA A 147 -2.53 8.21 -2.81
N MET A 148 -2.37 9.29 -3.60
CA MET A 148 -1.99 9.21 -5.01
C MET A 148 -0.46 9.17 -5.21
N THR A 149 0.33 9.39 -4.17
CA THR A 149 1.80 9.44 -4.24
C THR A 149 2.44 8.23 -4.94
N PRO A 150 2.04 6.95 -4.68
CA PRO A 150 2.67 5.79 -5.32
C PRO A 150 2.51 5.79 -6.85
N TYR A 151 1.37 6.26 -7.34
CA TYR A 151 1.11 6.37 -8.78
C TYR A 151 1.94 7.50 -9.41
N ILE A 152 2.00 8.67 -8.74
CA ILE A 152 2.74 9.85 -9.17
C ILE A 152 4.24 9.56 -9.27
N LEU A 153 4.82 8.86 -8.28
CA LEU A 153 6.22 8.43 -8.28
C LEU A 153 6.57 7.59 -9.51
N LYS A 154 5.62 6.85 -10.06
CA LYS A 154 5.84 6.04 -11.27
C LYS A 154 5.59 6.80 -12.56
N ASP A 155 4.57 7.66 -12.57
CA ASP A 155 4.22 8.44 -13.74
C ASP A 155 5.22 9.57 -14.02
N ASN A 156 5.89 10.08 -12.97
CA ASN A 156 6.83 11.20 -13.04
C ASN A 156 8.17 10.81 -12.39
N PRO A 157 9.03 10.05 -13.11
CA PRO A 157 10.32 9.59 -12.58
C PRO A 157 11.30 10.71 -12.22
N GLU A 158 11.11 11.89 -12.78
CA GLU A 158 11.90 13.09 -12.56
C GLU A 158 11.61 13.78 -11.22
N LEU A 159 10.41 13.55 -10.65
CA LEU A 159 10.04 14.18 -9.40
C LEU A 159 10.71 13.49 -8.21
N SER A 160 11.18 14.30 -7.26
CA SER A 160 11.59 13.80 -5.95
C SER A 160 10.37 13.30 -5.14
N ALA A 161 10.62 12.50 -4.11
CA ALA A 161 9.56 11.98 -3.24
C ALA A 161 8.69 13.10 -2.63
N ASN A 162 9.32 14.18 -2.15
CA ASN A 162 8.60 15.34 -1.61
C ASN A 162 7.75 16.05 -2.66
N GLN A 163 8.25 16.19 -3.88
CA GLN A 163 7.49 16.79 -4.97
C GLN A 163 6.29 15.93 -5.36
N ALA A 164 6.46 14.61 -5.42
CA ALA A 164 5.38 13.68 -5.71
C ALA A 164 4.29 13.72 -4.61
N MET A 165 4.67 13.81 -3.34
CA MET A 165 3.74 14.00 -2.22
C MET A 165 2.98 15.33 -2.32
N ASN A 166 3.68 16.43 -2.61
CA ASN A 166 3.06 17.73 -2.77
C ASN A 166 2.09 17.76 -3.97
N LEU A 167 2.43 17.08 -5.06
CA LEU A 167 1.55 16.93 -6.20
C LEU A 167 0.31 16.11 -5.84
N SER A 168 0.47 15.02 -5.07
CA SER A 168 -0.66 14.25 -4.54
C SER A 168 -1.63 15.12 -3.73
N VAL A 169 -1.09 15.97 -2.83
CA VAL A 169 -1.92 16.91 -2.04
C VAL A 169 -2.70 17.87 -2.93
N LYS A 170 -2.08 18.39 -4.00
CA LYS A 170 -2.74 19.29 -4.94
C LYS A 170 -3.84 18.56 -5.72
N MET A 171 -3.54 17.40 -6.28
CA MET A 171 -4.50 16.57 -7.02
C MET A 171 -5.70 16.15 -6.16
N MET A 172 -5.47 15.82 -4.89
CA MET A 172 -6.51 15.38 -3.95
C MET A 172 -7.31 16.52 -3.31
N LYS A 173 -7.06 17.77 -3.72
CA LYS A 173 -7.85 18.91 -3.24
C LYS A 173 -9.26 18.83 -3.83
N GLY A 174 -10.25 18.69 -2.95
CA GLY A 174 -11.67 18.49 -3.33
C GLY A 174 -12.11 17.02 -3.42
N HIS A 175 -11.18 16.06 -3.64
CA HIS A 175 -11.49 14.65 -3.94
C HIS A 175 -11.27 13.69 -2.77
N LYS A 176 -10.92 14.19 -1.57
CA LYS A 176 -10.64 13.34 -0.39
C LYS A 176 -11.88 12.58 0.08
N PHE A 177 -13.06 13.23 0.03
CA PHE A 177 -14.31 12.58 0.41
C PHE A 177 -14.74 11.51 -0.60
N ASP A 178 -14.49 11.72 -1.89
CA ASP A 178 -14.81 10.71 -2.91
C ASP A 178 -13.98 9.45 -2.68
N LEU A 179 -12.69 9.62 -2.35
CA LEU A 179 -11.82 8.50 -1.96
C LEU A 179 -12.28 7.84 -0.67
N PHE A 180 -12.67 8.61 0.34
CA PHE A 180 -13.22 8.08 1.58
C PHE A 180 -14.46 7.22 1.33
N TYR A 181 -15.40 7.70 0.52
CA TYR A 181 -16.60 6.93 0.14
C TYR A 181 -16.25 5.68 -0.66
N LEU A 182 -15.24 5.73 -1.51
CA LEU A 182 -14.76 4.56 -2.23
C LEU A 182 -14.26 3.48 -1.24
N TYR A 183 -13.44 3.85 -0.27
CA TYR A 183 -13.00 2.91 0.78
C TYR A 183 -14.15 2.40 1.64
N LEU A 184 -15.05 3.28 2.05
CA LEU A 184 -16.23 2.91 2.84
C LEU A 184 -17.08 1.84 2.13
N SER A 185 -17.18 1.93 0.81
CA SER A 185 -17.95 0.98 -0.01
C SER A 185 -17.33 -0.42 -0.08
N PHE A 186 -16.08 -0.60 0.37
CA PHE A 186 -15.41 -1.90 0.47
C PHE A 186 -15.47 -2.50 1.87
N ILE A 187 -15.90 -1.75 2.88
CA ILE A 187 -15.94 -2.24 4.29
C ILE A 187 -16.78 -3.51 4.41
N GLY A 188 -17.96 -3.55 3.78
CA GLY A 188 -18.82 -4.74 3.81
C GLY A 188 -18.11 -5.98 3.27
N TRP A 189 -17.39 -5.85 2.16
CA TRP A 189 -16.59 -6.93 1.59
C TRP A 189 -15.40 -7.30 2.49
N GLY A 190 -14.79 -6.32 3.16
CA GLY A 190 -13.75 -6.53 4.14
C GLY A 190 -14.23 -7.39 5.32
N ILE A 191 -15.39 -7.06 5.88
CA ILE A 191 -16.02 -7.83 6.95
C ILE A 191 -16.30 -9.25 6.48
N LEU A 192 -16.88 -9.43 5.29
CA LEU A 192 -17.13 -10.75 4.71
C LEU A 192 -15.83 -11.57 4.57
N SER A 193 -14.73 -10.90 4.19
CA SER A 193 -13.43 -11.54 4.03
C SER A 193 -12.87 -12.09 5.35
N VAL A 194 -13.20 -11.47 6.49
CA VAL A 194 -12.81 -11.97 7.82
C VAL A 194 -13.49 -13.31 8.11
N PHE A 195 -14.78 -13.47 7.76
CA PHE A 195 -15.51 -14.73 7.96
C PHE A 195 -14.95 -15.90 7.15
N THR A 196 -14.21 -15.62 6.08
CA THR A 196 -13.50 -16.64 5.29
C THR A 196 -12.08 -16.92 5.81
N LEU A 197 -11.78 -16.62 7.08
CA LEU A 197 -10.44 -16.71 7.67
C LEU A 197 -9.39 -15.88 6.89
N GLY A 198 -9.83 -14.79 6.26
CA GLY A 198 -8.97 -13.90 5.50
C GLY A 198 -8.77 -14.30 4.02
N LEU A 199 -9.24 -15.47 3.58
CA LEU A 199 -9.10 -15.90 2.18
C LEU A 199 -9.78 -14.94 1.20
N GLY A 200 -10.89 -14.32 1.61
CA GLY A 200 -11.61 -13.32 0.80
C GLY A 200 -10.75 -12.12 0.39
N TYR A 201 -9.70 -11.79 1.17
CA TYR A 201 -8.79 -10.70 0.82
C TYR A 201 -7.96 -10.97 -0.44
N LEU A 202 -7.75 -12.23 -0.84
CA LEU A 202 -7.05 -12.57 -2.08
C LEU A 202 -7.76 -12.03 -3.32
N TRP A 203 -9.09 -11.93 -3.29
CA TRP A 203 -9.92 -11.34 -4.34
C TRP A 203 -10.23 -9.86 -4.08
N LEU A 204 -10.42 -9.49 -2.82
CA LEU A 204 -10.77 -8.13 -2.45
C LEU A 204 -9.62 -7.15 -2.73
N MET A 205 -8.36 -7.52 -2.45
CA MET A 205 -7.21 -6.65 -2.69
C MET A 205 -7.06 -6.26 -4.17
N PRO A 206 -7.00 -7.19 -5.14
CA PRO A 206 -6.97 -6.83 -6.56
C PRO A 206 -8.09 -5.87 -6.95
N TYR A 207 -9.31 -6.15 -6.48
CA TYR A 207 -10.46 -5.32 -6.77
C TYR A 207 -10.33 -3.89 -6.23
N MET A 208 -9.90 -3.76 -4.98
CA MET A 208 -9.64 -2.45 -4.35
C MET A 208 -8.55 -1.67 -5.08
N TYR A 209 -7.40 -2.31 -5.35
CA TYR A 209 -6.27 -1.63 -5.98
C TYR A 209 -6.56 -1.23 -7.43
N THR A 210 -7.31 -2.04 -8.18
CA THR A 210 -7.76 -1.68 -9.53
C THR A 210 -8.77 -0.51 -9.49
N SER A 211 -9.69 -0.50 -8.52
CA SER A 211 -10.62 0.62 -8.31
C SER A 211 -9.89 1.91 -7.93
N MET A 212 -8.85 1.80 -7.08
CA MET A 212 -7.97 2.92 -6.73
C MET A 212 -7.20 3.45 -7.94
N ALA A 213 -6.74 2.57 -8.83
CA ALA A 213 -6.08 2.96 -10.06
C ALA A 213 -7.05 3.72 -10.99
N ALA A 214 -8.31 3.27 -11.09
CA ALA A 214 -9.34 3.98 -11.85
C ALA A 214 -9.63 5.37 -11.26
N PHE A 215 -9.74 5.47 -9.94
CA PHE A 215 -9.88 6.74 -9.24
C PHE A 215 -8.69 7.68 -9.50
N TYR A 216 -7.45 7.17 -9.42
CA TYR A 216 -6.26 7.95 -9.73
C TYR A 216 -6.29 8.53 -11.15
N GLN A 217 -6.68 7.74 -12.15
CA GLN A 217 -6.76 8.21 -13.54
C GLN A 217 -7.76 9.35 -13.69
N ASP A 218 -8.89 9.26 -13.03
CA ASP A 218 -9.93 10.30 -13.08
C ASP A 218 -9.47 11.59 -12.40
N VAL A 219 -8.88 11.51 -11.19
CA VAL A 219 -8.30 12.67 -10.48
C VAL A 219 -7.15 13.30 -11.26
N LYS A 220 -6.32 12.48 -11.92
CA LYS A 220 -5.23 12.98 -12.76
C LYS A 220 -5.76 13.77 -13.96
N ASN A 221 -6.78 13.25 -14.64
CA ASN A 221 -7.41 13.93 -15.77
C ASN A 221 -8.07 15.24 -15.34
N ASP A 222 -8.80 15.23 -14.22
CA ASP A 222 -9.42 16.44 -13.65
C ASP A 222 -8.37 17.50 -13.32
N TYR A 223 -7.26 17.10 -12.67
CA TYR A 223 -6.16 18.00 -12.34
C TYR A 223 -5.52 18.64 -13.59
N ILE A 224 -5.29 17.85 -14.65
CA ILE A 224 -4.73 18.35 -15.92
C ILE A 224 -5.70 19.34 -16.58
N THR A 225 -7.00 19.00 -16.63
CA THR A 225 -8.01 19.84 -17.26
C THR A 225 -8.17 21.19 -16.55
N ASN A 226 -8.06 21.22 -15.22
CA ASN A 226 -8.25 22.43 -14.41
C ASN A 226 -6.98 23.31 -14.31
N ASN A 227 -5.81 22.84 -14.75
CA ASN A 227 -4.54 23.57 -14.67
C ASN A 227 -3.89 23.85 -16.03
N ASN A 228 -4.57 23.51 -17.13
CA ASN A 228 -4.27 23.96 -18.50
C ASN A 228 -5.26 25.08 -18.89
#